data_c88110a8fe14f9ba259065c4f31fcf30
#
_entry.id   c88110a8fe14f9ba259065c4f31fcf30
#
_cell.length_a   1.000
_cell.length_b   1.000
_cell.length_c   1.000
_cell.angle_alpha   90.00
_cell.angle_beta   90.00
_cell.angle_gamma   90.00
#
_symmetry.space_group_name_H-M   'P 1'
#
loop_
_entity.id
_entity.type
_entity.pdbx_description
1 polymer ?
#
loop_
_entity_poly.entity_id
_entity_poly.type
_entity_poly.pdbx_seq_one_letter_code
_entity_poly.pdbx_strand_id
1 'polypeptide(L)'
;MNRLRAQITRIQTHEGISRILLNYHGQTLTAITLELPSFAKEGSDVYICFKETEVGVAKGNCDNISFSNIFECHIETLNKGVILSTLSATHHSHKIGSIITTTAIERLDLKENDPINFFVKATEVSLEEIV
;
A
#
# COMPACT_ATOMS: atom_id res chain seq x y z
N MET A 1 5.94 -9.00 -3.45
CA MET A 1 6.17 -7.86 -2.53
C MET A 1 6.02 -6.55 -3.29
N ASN A 2 5.13 -5.72 -2.85
CA ASN A 2 5.01 -4.36 -3.38
C ASN A 2 6.14 -3.51 -2.82
N ARG A 3 6.74 -2.68 -3.68
CA ARG A 3 7.85 -1.81 -3.29
C ARG A 3 7.69 -0.47 -3.98
N LEU A 4 7.52 0.60 -3.21
CA LEU A 4 7.35 1.95 -3.73
C LEU A 4 8.44 2.85 -3.16
N ARG A 5 8.97 3.74 -3.97
CA ARG A 5 9.96 4.72 -3.52
C ARG A 5 9.26 5.95 -2.97
N ALA A 6 9.66 6.39 -1.78
CA ALA A 6 9.07 7.55 -1.12
C ALA A 6 10.13 8.28 -0.29
N GLN A 7 9.84 9.53 0.06
CA GLN A 7 10.73 10.34 0.89
C GLN A 7 10.15 10.51 2.28
N ILE A 8 10.95 10.23 3.31
CA ILE A 8 10.53 10.46 4.70
C ILE A 8 10.45 11.96 4.95
N THR A 9 9.29 12.43 5.39
CA THR A 9 9.06 13.84 5.70
C THR A 9 9.03 14.11 7.20
N ARG A 10 8.62 13.15 8.01
CA ARG A 10 8.52 13.33 9.44
C ARG A 10 8.61 11.99 10.16
N ILE A 11 9.29 11.99 11.31
CA ILE A 11 9.35 10.84 12.22
C ILE A 11 8.93 11.31 13.60
N GLN A 12 7.97 10.61 14.20
CA GLN A 12 7.51 10.85 15.56
C GLN A 12 7.58 9.54 16.33
N THR A 13 8.32 9.54 17.44
CA THR A 13 8.47 8.36 18.29
C THR A 13 7.88 8.62 19.65
N HIS A 14 7.10 7.67 20.14
CA HIS A 14 6.50 7.74 21.47
C HIS A 14 6.39 6.32 22.03
N GLU A 15 6.98 6.11 23.21
CA GLU A 15 6.95 4.81 23.90
C GLU A 15 7.40 3.62 23.01
N GLY A 16 8.49 3.84 22.27
CA GLY A 16 9.06 2.80 21.41
C GLY A 16 8.34 2.58 20.08
N ILE A 17 7.27 3.30 19.81
CA ILE A 17 6.53 3.20 18.55
C ILE A 17 6.85 4.43 17.71
N SER A 18 7.26 4.21 16.46
CA SER A 18 7.55 5.30 15.53
C SER A 18 6.48 5.38 14.45
N ARG A 19 5.97 6.60 14.25
CA ARG A 19 5.11 6.93 13.11
C ARG A 19 5.95 7.67 12.10
N ILE A 20 6.01 7.14 10.90
CA ILE A 20 6.81 7.69 9.81
C ILE A 20 5.87 8.18 8.73
N LEU A 21 5.94 9.47 8.42
CA LEU A 21 5.20 10.06 7.32
C LEU A 21 6.12 10.16 6.11
N LEU A 22 5.61 9.79 4.94
CA LEU A 22 6.38 9.76 3.70
C LEU A 22 5.62 10.48 2.60
N ASN A 23 6.35 11.20 1.77
CA ASN A 23 5.81 11.76 0.55
C ASN A 23 6.01 10.78 -0.60
N TYR A 24 4.91 10.40 -1.22
CA TYR A 24 4.87 9.54 -2.38
C TYR A 24 4.05 10.25 -3.46
N HIS A 25 4.74 10.85 -4.43
CA HIS A 25 4.11 11.63 -5.52
C HIS A 25 3.09 12.65 -5.03
N GLY A 26 3.42 13.39 -3.96
CA GLY A 26 2.54 14.40 -3.37
C GLY A 26 1.49 13.87 -2.40
N GLN A 27 1.37 12.57 -2.29
CA GLN A 27 0.47 11.89 -1.36
C GLN A 27 1.25 11.53 -0.08
N THR A 28 0.63 11.67 1.08
CA THR A 28 1.24 11.25 2.34
C THR A 28 0.90 9.80 2.61
N LEU A 29 1.94 8.99 2.79
CA LEU A 29 1.82 7.62 3.27
C LEU A 29 2.31 7.53 4.70
N THR A 30 1.84 6.54 5.44
CA THR A 30 2.17 6.34 6.85
C THR A 30 2.68 4.94 7.09
N ALA A 31 3.81 4.82 7.79
CA ALA A 31 4.33 3.55 8.29
C ALA A 31 4.42 3.61 9.81
N ILE A 32 4.09 2.52 10.47
CA ILE A 32 4.24 2.36 11.92
C ILE A 32 5.25 1.24 12.16
N THR A 33 6.26 1.52 12.97
CA THR A 33 7.28 0.51 13.30
C THR A 33 7.60 0.53 14.79
N LEU A 34 7.95 -0.64 15.33
CA LEU A 34 8.39 -0.78 16.72
C LEU A 34 9.88 -0.49 16.87
N GLU A 35 10.66 -0.74 15.82
CA GLU A 35 12.08 -0.45 15.79
C GLU A 35 12.37 0.43 14.59
N LEU A 36 12.81 1.66 14.84
CA LEU A 36 13.15 2.59 13.78
C LEU A 36 14.46 2.14 13.12
N PRO A 37 14.45 1.81 11.82
CA PRO A 37 15.70 1.44 11.14
C PRO A 37 16.73 2.57 11.19
N SER A 38 18.00 2.22 11.29
CA SER A 38 19.09 3.21 11.38
C SER A 38 19.18 4.13 10.16
N PHE A 39 18.73 3.65 9.00
CA PHE A 39 18.74 4.46 7.77
C PHE A 39 17.55 5.41 7.67
N ALA A 40 16.53 5.26 8.54
CA ALA A 40 15.31 6.08 8.48
C ALA A 40 15.55 7.44 9.11
N LYS A 41 15.67 8.47 8.27
CA LYS A 41 15.87 9.85 8.69
C LYS A 41 15.00 10.78 7.88
N GLU A 42 14.56 11.88 8.48
CA GLU A 42 13.81 12.89 7.75
C GLU A 42 14.62 13.38 6.55
N GLY A 43 13.98 13.44 5.40
CA GLY A 43 14.61 13.81 4.13
C GLY A 43 15.16 12.64 3.32
N SER A 44 15.27 11.44 3.91
CA SER A 44 15.82 10.27 3.21
C SER A 44 14.81 9.65 2.26
N ASP A 45 15.30 9.18 1.12
CA ASP A 45 14.53 8.32 0.22
C ASP A 45 14.65 6.88 0.69
N VAL A 46 13.55 6.20 0.71
CA VAL A 46 13.48 4.79 1.10
C VAL A 46 12.49 4.05 0.19
N TYR A 47 12.53 2.72 0.23
CA TYR A 47 11.42 1.91 -0.28
C TYR A 47 10.44 1.65 0.86
N ILE A 48 9.15 1.79 0.55
CA ILE A 48 8.10 1.24 1.38
C ILE A 48 7.68 -0.09 0.76
N CYS A 49 7.56 -1.11 1.60
CA CYS A 49 7.31 -2.47 1.17
C CYS A 49 6.10 -3.05 1.89
N PHE A 50 5.26 -3.76 1.16
CA PHE A 50 4.10 -4.44 1.74
C PHE A 50 3.70 -5.62 0.87
N LYS A 51 3.22 -6.67 1.53
CA LYS A 51 2.85 -7.92 0.84
C LYS A 51 1.55 -7.76 0.08
N GLU A 52 1.42 -8.44 -1.05
CA GLU A 52 0.20 -8.45 -1.83
C GLU A 52 -1.01 -8.94 -1.02
N THR A 53 -0.77 -9.86 -0.08
CA THR A 53 -1.81 -10.41 0.80
C THR A 53 -2.32 -9.39 1.82
N GLU A 54 -1.60 -8.29 2.04
CA GLU A 54 -2.00 -7.22 2.97
C GLU A 54 -2.73 -6.08 2.26
N VAL A 55 -2.89 -6.16 0.95
CA VAL A 55 -3.55 -5.12 0.16
C VAL A 55 -5.01 -5.46 -0.03
N GLY A 56 -5.88 -4.59 0.47
CA GLY A 56 -7.32 -4.69 0.26
C GLY A 56 -7.75 -3.88 -0.95
N VAL A 57 -8.97 -4.15 -1.40
CA VAL A 57 -9.56 -3.50 -2.56
C VAL A 57 -10.93 -2.93 -2.20
N ALA A 58 -11.16 -1.68 -2.56
CA ALA A 58 -12.47 -1.05 -2.48
C ALA A 58 -12.93 -0.66 -3.89
N LYS A 59 -14.15 -1.00 -4.22
CA LYS A 59 -14.81 -0.55 -5.46
C LYS A 59 -15.59 0.71 -5.10
N GLY A 60 -15.05 1.87 -5.47
CA GLY A 60 -15.59 3.15 -5.03
C GLY A 60 -14.64 3.89 -4.09
N ASN A 61 -15.17 4.84 -3.32
CA ASN A 61 -14.35 5.67 -2.44
C ASN A 61 -13.93 4.95 -1.15
N CYS A 62 -12.89 5.50 -0.50
CA CYS A 62 -12.37 5.03 0.79
C CYS A 62 -12.40 6.14 1.84
N ASP A 63 -13.42 7.01 1.82
CA ASP A 63 -13.45 8.22 2.65
C ASP A 63 -13.65 7.93 4.14
N ASN A 64 -14.27 6.80 4.47
CA ASN A 64 -14.67 6.47 5.84
C ASN A 64 -14.02 5.18 6.35
N ILE A 65 -12.76 4.96 6.04
CA ILE A 65 -12.00 3.80 6.53
C ILE A 65 -10.81 4.27 7.38
N SER A 66 -10.31 3.37 8.23
CA SER A 66 -9.20 3.67 9.14
C SER A 66 -7.83 3.55 8.49
N PHE A 67 -7.76 3.19 7.22
CA PHE A 67 -6.50 2.99 6.51
C PHE A 67 -6.02 4.31 5.94
N SER A 68 -4.74 4.65 6.18
CA SER A 68 -4.15 5.91 5.70
C SER A 68 -3.47 5.76 4.34
N ASN A 69 -3.09 4.54 3.97
CA ASN A 69 -2.39 4.29 2.71
C ASN A 69 -3.39 3.80 1.66
N ILE A 70 -3.80 4.71 0.79
CA ILE A 70 -4.84 4.46 -0.20
C ILE A 70 -4.30 4.85 -1.58
N PHE A 71 -4.48 3.98 -2.56
CA PHE A 71 -3.98 4.18 -3.92
C PHE A 71 -5.15 4.07 -4.91
N GLU A 72 -5.52 5.19 -5.49
CA GLU A 72 -6.57 5.23 -6.52
C GLU A 72 -5.97 4.78 -7.85
N CYS A 73 -6.55 3.77 -8.46
CA CYS A 73 -6.02 3.18 -9.69
C CYS A 73 -7.10 2.42 -10.47
N HIS A 74 -6.69 1.80 -11.57
CA HIS A 74 -7.55 0.94 -12.38
C HIS A 74 -6.93 -0.44 -12.46
N ILE A 75 -7.76 -1.48 -12.39
CA ILE A 75 -7.30 -2.86 -12.52
C ILE A 75 -6.73 -3.07 -13.93
N GLU A 76 -5.45 -3.45 -14.00
CA GLU A 76 -4.81 -3.80 -15.27
C GLU A 76 -4.95 -5.28 -15.58
N THR A 77 -4.66 -6.13 -14.60
CA THR A 77 -4.77 -7.57 -14.74
C THR A 77 -5.56 -8.17 -13.60
N LEU A 78 -6.31 -9.20 -13.91
CA LEU A 78 -7.08 -9.95 -12.95
C LEU A 78 -6.95 -11.43 -13.28
N ASN A 79 -6.35 -12.19 -12.37
CA ASN A 79 -6.21 -13.64 -12.50
C ASN A 79 -7.06 -14.31 -11.43
N LYS A 80 -8.21 -14.83 -11.85
CA LYS A 80 -9.18 -15.44 -10.96
C LYS A 80 -8.81 -16.89 -10.70
N GLY A 81 -8.47 -17.19 -9.45
CA GLY A 81 -8.24 -18.57 -8.99
C GLY A 81 -9.49 -19.19 -8.39
N VAL A 82 -9.37 -20.39 -7.86
CA VAL A 82 -10.50 -21.06 -7.21
C VAL A 82 -10.81 -20.45 -5.86
N ILE A 83 -9.79 -20.24 -5.03
CA ILE A 83 -9.93 -19.71 -3.66
C ILE A 83 -9.41 -18.29 -3.57
N LEU A 84 -8.22 -18.05 -4.12
CA LEU A 84 -7.58 -16.74 -4.13
C LEU A 84 -7.44 -16.24 -5.55
N SER A 85 -7.54 -14.93 -5.71
CA SER A 85 -7.35 -14.23 -6.97
C SER A 85 -6.29 -13.15 -6.81
N THR A 86 -5.59 -12.84 -7.89
CA THR A 86 -4.58 -11.80 -7.91
C THR A 86 -5.01 -10.68 -8.85
N LEU A 87 -4.74 -9.45 -8.46
CA LEU A 87 -4.91 -8.31 -9.34
C LEU A 87 -3.70 -7.41 -9.28
N SER A 88 -3.51 -6.64 -10.34
CA SER A 88 -2.48 -5.62 -10.37
C SER A 88 -2.98 -4.36 -11.04
N ALA A 89 -2.37 -3.25 -10.67
CA ALA A 89 -2.61 -1.94 -11.26
C ALA A 89 -1.31 -1.15 -11.24
N THR A 90 -1.22 -0.14 -12.10
CA THR A 90 -0.11 0.80 -12.10
C THR A 90 -0.54 2.09 -11.42
N HIS A 91 0.29 2.59 -10.51
CA HIS A 91 0.09 3.84 -9.81
C HIS A 91 1.38 4.64 -9.91
N HIS A 92 1.37 5.77 -10.62
CA HIS A 92 2.55 6.61 -10.89
C HIS A 92 3.76 5.79 -11.36
N SER A 93 3.57 4.95 -12.37
CA SER A 93 4.61 4.07 -12.94
C SER A 93 5.07 2.92 -12.02
N HIS A 94 4.49 2.79 -10.84
CA HIS A 94 4.75 1.68 -9.93
C HIS A 94 3.63 0.65 -10.03
N LYS A 95 4.02 -0.61 -10.12
CA LYS A 95 3.04 -1.71 -10.14
C LYS A 95 2.70 -2.10 -8.71
N ILE A 96 1.40 -2.14 -8.40
CA ILE A 96 0.89 -2.60 -7.12
C ILE A 96 0.05 -3.85 -7.36
N GLY A 97 0.34 -4.90 -6.58
CA GLY A 97 -0.39 -6.15 -6.63
C GLY A 97 -1.19 -6.38 -5.37
N SER A 98 -2.28 -7.12 -5.51
CA SER A 98 -3.14 -7.54 -4.40
C SER A 98 -3.56 -8.98 -4.59
N ILE A 99 -3.64 -9.70 -3.48
CA ILE A 99 -4.18 -11.07 -3.45
C ILE A 99 -5.37 -11.05 -2.49
N ILE A 100 -6.55 -11.31 -3.02
CA ILE A 100 -7.79 -11.35 -2.25
C ILE A 100 -8.54 -12.64 -2.54
N THR A 101 -9.59 -12.90 -1.76
CA THR A 101 -10.39 -14.10 -1.99
C THR A 101 -11.16 -13.96 -3.30
N THR A 102 -11.35 -15.08 -3.98
CA THR A 102 -12.15 -15.12 -5.22
C THR A 102 -13.58 -14.74 -4.95
N THR A 103 -14.12 -15.07 -3.77
CA THR A 103 -15.46 -14.65 -3.37
C THR A 103 -15.59 -13.12 -3.29
N ALA A 104 -14.53 -12.42 -2.89
CA ALA A 104 -14.53 -10.96 -2.88
C ALA A 104 -14.55 -10.38 -4.30
N ILE A 105 -13.80 -10.98 -5.22
CA ILE A 105 -13.86 -10.60 -6.64
C ILE A 105 -15.29 -10.71 -7.18
N GLU A 106 -15.96 -11.81 -6.86
CA GLU A 106 -17.32 -12.07 -7.32
C GLU A 106 -18.34 -11.13 -6.68
N ARG A 107 -18.26 -10.97 -5.35
CA ARG A 107 -19.18 -10.09 -4.62
C ARG A 107 -19.09 -8.65 -5.10
N LEU A 108 -17.89 -8.15 -5.36
CA LEU A 108 -17.65 -6.79 -5.83
C LEU A 108 -17.76 -6.65 -7.35
N ASP A 109 -17.92 -7.76 -8.05
CA ASP A 109 -17.97 -7.80 -9.53
C ASP A 109 -16.80 -7.03 -10.15
N LEU A 110 -15.58 -7.37 -9.70
CA LEU A 110 -14.36 -6.72 -10.19
C LEU A 110 -13.99 -7.22 -11.56
N LYS A 111 -13.61 -6.30 -12.43
CA LYS A 111 -13.20 -6.58 -13.83
C LYS A 111 -12.00 -5.75 -14.18
N GLU A 112 -11.25 -6.18 -15.19
CA GLU A 112 -10.17 -5.39 -15.76
C GLU A 112 -10.71 -4.03 -16.19
N ASN A 113 -9.90 -3.00 -15.99
CA ASN A 113 -10.17 -1.58 -16.23
C ASN A 113 -11.12 -0.91 -15.21
N ASP A 114 -11.65 -1.64 -14.24
CA ASP A 114 -12.47 -1.02 -13.19
C ASP A 114 -11.67 -0.03 -12.35
N PRO A 115 -12.23 1.14 -12.05
CA PRO A 115 -11.63 2.05 -11.07
C PRO A 115 -11.81 1.48 -9.67
N ILE A 116 -10.71 1.42 -8.92
CA ILE A 116 -10.68 0.89 -7.56
C ILE A 116 -9.75 1.72 -6.69
N ASN A 117 -9.79 1.45 -5.40
CA ASN A 117 -8.75 1.87 -4.47
C ASN A 117 -8.11 0.65 -3.86
N PHE A 118 -6.79 0.58 -3.92
CA PHE A 118 -6.01 -0.33 -3.08
C PHE A 118 -5.75 0.37 -1.76
N PHE A 119 -5.72 -0.38 -0.67
CA PHE A 119 -5.38 0.17 0.63
C PHE A 119 -4.57 -0.84 1.45
N VAL A 120 -3.69 -0.32 2.29
CA VAL A 120 -2.86 -1.13 3.18
C VAL A 120 -2.71 -0.43 4.53
N LYS A 121 -2.75 -1.20 5.60
CA LYS A 121 -2.62 -0.69 6.96
C LYS A 121 -1.21 -0.15 7.20
N ALA A 122 -1.12 0.96 7.93
CA ALA A 122 0.17 1.55 8.29
C ALA A 122 1.08 0.57 9.05
N THR A 123 0.49 -0.33 9.84
CA THR A 123 1.23 -1.36 10.60
C THR A 123 1.75 -2.51 9.72
N GLU A 124 1.27 -2.63 8.49
CA GLU A 124 1.69 -3.68 7.55
C GLU A 124 2.73 -3.19 6.54
N VAL A 125 3.14 -1.93 6.65
CA VAL A 125 4.16 -1.33 5.78
C VAL A 125 5.51 -1.40 6.48
N SER A 126 6.53 -1.84 5.77
CA SER A 126 7.91 -1.83 6.24
C SER A 126 8.76 -0.92 5.36
N LEU A 127 9.92 -0.50 5.90
CA LEU A 127 10.87 0.33 5.18
C LEU A 127 12.08 -0.49 4.77
N GLU A 128 12.62 -0.21 3.60
CA GLU A 128 13.81 -0.83 3.06
C GLU A 128 14.76 0.25 2.57
N GLU A 129 16.06 0.08 2.87
CA GLU A 129 17.08 1.00 2.44
C GLU A 129 17.28 0.94 0.93
N ILE A 130 17.44 2.10 0.30
CA ILE A 130 17.83 2.19 -1.10
C ILE A 130 19.36 2.11 -1.17
N VAL A 131 19.87 1.08 -1.82
CA VAL A 131 21.30 0.86 -2.03
C VAL A 131 21.70 1.02 -3.49
#